data_e89e7c1b315297ccbec13ec6f469c46c
#
_entry.id   e89e7c1b315297ccbec13ec6f469c46c
#
_cell.length_a   1.000
_cell.length_b   1.000
_cell.length_c   1.000
_cell.angle_alpha   90.00
_cell.angle_beta   90.00
_cell.angle_gamma   90.00
#
_symmetry.space_group_name_H-M   'P 1'
#
loop_
_entity.id
_entity.type
_entity.pdbx_description
1 polymer ?
#
loop_
_entity_poly.entity_id
_entity_poly.type
_entity_poly.pdbx_seq_one_letter_code
_entity_poly.pdbx_strand_id
1 'polypeptide(L)'
;MTPIVAITGPTAVGKSSLADMLAIRWGSEVLSADAMQVYRGMDIGTAKTPVDERPVPLRLVDLVDVFQPYSAAQFQVDARGEVERLQSEGKTPIFCGGTGLYLRAALDDMHFPKGEVDDERRERYNKLAEDLGPLGIHAMLEKRDPRSAEIIHPNNVKRVVRALEMCDEGVSYADQAAGFSQHNPFYEHVTFALTMDRARLYERIDRRVDVMMGEGLLEEVKGLLDCGARDALTSMQAIGYKELISYLDGECALSDAVDLIKQRSRRYAKRQISWCKRDERTRWIDLDGMGVEDALDLIEHEVLKG
;
A
#
# COMPACT_ATOMS: atom_id res chain seq x y z
N MET A 1 -23.66 6.73 -13.89
CA MET A 1 -22.83 5.51 -13.60
C MET A 1 -22.81 5.34 -12.10
N THR A 2 -22.85 4.11 -11.61
CA THR A 2 -22.72 3.83 -10.17
C THR A 2 -21.35 4.29 -9.70
N PRO A 3 -21.22 4.99 -8.57
CA PRO A 3 -19.94 5.45 -8.08
C PRO A 3 -19.02 4.26 -7.73
N ILE A 4 -17.71 4.44 -7.90
CA ILE A 4 -16.71 3.43 -7.54
C ILE A 4 -16.73 3.21 -6.03
N VAL A 5 -16.56 1.97 -5.59
CA VAL A 5 -16.46 1.64 -4.16
C VAL A 5 -15.02 1.33 -3.79
N ALA A 6 -14.54 1.91 -2.70
CA ALA A 6 -13.24 1.60 -2.12
C ALA A 6 -13.42 1.05 -0.68
N ILE A 7 -12.95 -0.17 -0.44
CA ILE A 7 -12.93 -0.81 0.88
C ILE A 7 -11.50 -0.80 1.40
N THR A 8 -11.28 -0.02 2.46
CA THR A 8 -9.96 0.18 3.06
C THR A 8 -9.96 -0.12 4.56
N GLY A 9 -8.83 0.11 5.22
CA GLY A 9 -8.65 -0.14 6.65
C GLY A 9 -7.39 -0.94 6.96
N PRO A 10 -7.13 -1.26 8.23
CA PRO A 10 -5.91 -1.95 8.65
C PRO A 10 -5.82 -3.38 8.09
N THR A 11 -4.59 -3.90 8.03
CA THR A 11 -4.38 -5.33 7.73
C THR A 11 -5.11 -6.20 8.75
N ALA A 12 -5.56 -7.39 8.35
CA ALA A 12 -6.30 -8.37 9.17
C ALA A 12 -7.70 -7.94 9.64
N VAL A 13 -8.25 -6.78 9.21
CA VAL A 13 -9.59 -6.32 9.63
C VAL A 13 -10.73 -7.09 8.94
N GLY A 14 -10.51 -7.68 7.75
CA GLY A 14 -11.54 -8.42 7.00
C GLY A 14 -11.94 -7.78 5.66
N LYS A 15 -11.15 -6.85 5.14
CA LYS A 15 -11.43 -6.14 3.88
C LYS A 15 -11.71 -7.06 2.69
N SER A 16 -10.81 -8.04 2.45
CA SER A 16 -10.90 -8.91 1.28
C SER A 16 -12.22 -9.69 1.27
N SER A 17 -12.57 -10.31 2.39
CA SER A 17 -13.83 -11.05 2.51
C SER A 17 -15.05 -10.16 2.21
N LEU A 18 -15.10 -8.93 2.74
CA LEU A 18 -16.21 -8.00 2.48
C LEU A 18 -16.23 -7.55 1.01
N ALA A 19 -15.07 -7.29 0.41
CA ALA A 19 -14.97 -6.90 -0.99
C ALA A 19 -15.39 -8.03 -1.93
N ASP A 20 -14.98 -9.27 -1.63
CA ASP A 20 -15.36 -10.45 -2.42
C ASP A 20 -16.88 -10.69 -2.37
N MET A 21 -17.48 -10.61 -1.18
CA MET A 21 -18.93 -10.75 -1.01
C MET A 21 -19.71 -9.64 -1.75
N LEU A 22 -19.22 -8.40 -1.69
CA LEU A 22 -19.82 -7.30 -2.43
C LEU A 22 -19.70 -7.52 -3.95
N ALA A 23 -18.54 -7.99 -4.42
CA ALA A 23 -18.31 -8.28 -5.83
C ALA A 23 -19.19 -9.43 -6.34
N ILE A 24 -19.39 -10.49 -5.53
CA ILE A 24 -20.35 -11.57 -5.83
C ILE A 24 -21.77 -11.00 -5.97
N ARG A 25 -22.20 -10.19 -5.01
CA ARG A 25 -23.55 -9.61 -4.95
C ARG A 25 -23.83 -8.71 -6.17
N TRP A 26 -22.82 -7.99 -6.64
CA TRP A 26 -22.93 -7.06 -7.76
C TRP A 26 -22.49 -7.62 -9.13
N GLY A 27 -22.04 -8.88 -9.18
CA GLY A 27 -21.50 -9.45 -10.40
C GLY A 27 -20.28 -8.72 -10.95
N SER A 28 -19.43 -8.22 -10.05
CA SER A 28 -18.26 -7.41 -10.36
C SER A 28 -16.93 -8.11 -10.03
N GLU A 29 -15.84 -7.36 -10.05
CA GLU A 29 -14.49 -7.81 -9.78
C GLU A 29 -13.84 -6.93 -8.71
N VAL A 30 -12.83 -7.46 -8.00
CA VAL A 30 -12.08 -6.73 -6.99
C VAL A 30 -10.76 -6.21 -7.58
N LEU A 31 -10.47 -4.93 -7.39
CA LEU A 31 -9.22 -4.27 -7.76
C LEU A 31 -8.36 -4.12 -6.51
N SER A 32 -7.22 -4.83 -6.43
CA SER A 32 -6.31 -4.73 -5.29
C SER A 32 -5.63 -3.37 -5.24
N ALA A 33 -5.67 -2.73 -4.07
CA ALA A 33 -4.92 -1.52 -3.76
C ALA A 33 -3.87 -1.81 -2.66
N ASP A 34 -3.05 -2.83 -2.89
CA ASP A 34 -1.93 -3.22 -2.03
C ASP A 34 -0.61 -3.13 -2.80
N ALA A 35 0.33 -2.33 -2.28
CA ALA A 35 1.61 -2.06 -2.95
C ALA A 35 2.56 -3.27 -3.00
N MET A 36 2.29 -4.33 -2.23
CA MET A 36 3.12 -5.52 -2.25
C MET A 36 2.50 -6.67 -3.06
N GLN A 37 1.18 -6.68 -3.24
CA GLN A 37 0.50 -7.68 -4.07
C GLN A 37 0.75 -7.52 -5.57
N VAL A 38 1.32 -6.41 -6.00
CA VAL A 38 1.71 -6.18 -7.41
C VAL A 38 2.88 -7.06 -7.85
N TYR A 39 3.64 -7.60 -6.89
CA TYR A 39 4.83 -8.41 -7.18
C TYR A 39 4.49 -9.89 -7.30
N ARG A 40 4.96 -10.53 -8.40
CA ARG A 40 4.85 -11.98 -8.60
C ARG A 40 5.68 -12.74 -7.58
N GLY A 41 5.13 -13.85 -7.06
CA GLY A 41 5.80 -14.71 -6.10
C GLY A 41 5.89 -14.17 -4.68
N MET A 42 5.31 -12.99 -4.40
CA MET A 42 5.09 -12.48 -3.05
C MET A 42 3.65 -12.77 -2.65
N ASP A 43 3.33 -14.00 -2.29
CA ASP A 43 1.96 -14.47 -2.14
C ASP A 43 1.56 -14.63 -0.67
N ILE A 44 2.32 -15.43 0.09
CA ILE A 44 2.05 -15.68 1.50
C ILE A 44 2.25 -14.40 2.33
N GLY A 45 3.41 -13.76 2.20
CA GLY A 45 3.75 -12.57 3.00
C GLY A 45 2.85 -11.35 2.72
N THR A 46 2.20 -11.31 1.56
CA THR A 46 1.22 -10.26 1.19
C THR A 46 -0.22 -10.70 1.42
N ALA A 47 -0.43 -11.96 1.83
CA ALA A 47 -1.73 -12.62 1.94
C ALA A 47 -2.57 -12.47 0.67
N LYS A 48 -1.95 -12.70 -0.45
CA LYS A 48 -2.63 -12.76 -1.74
C LYS A 48 -3.46 -14.05 -1.80
N THR A 49 -4.74 -13.94 -2.08
CA THR A 49 -5.60 -15.13 -2.21
C THR A 49 -5.14 -15.96 -3.42
N PRO A 50 -4.86 -17.27 -3.26
CA PRO A 50 -4.54 -18.14 -4.38
C PRO A 50 -5.60 -18.09 -5.49
N VAL A 51 -5.18 -18.26 -6.74
CA VAL A 51 -6.08 -18.07 -7.91
C VAL A 51 -7.28 -19.01 -7.88
N ASP A 52 -7.07 -20.25 -7.45
CA ASP A 52 -8.08 -21.30 -7.34
C ASP A 52 -9.03 -21.11 -6.13
N GLU A 53 -8.66 -20.28 -5.18
CA GLU A 53 -9.47 -19.94 -4.00
C GLU A 53 -10.23 -18.61 -4.16
N ARG A 54 -10.01 -17.87 -5.26
CA ARG A 54 -10.68 -16.59 -5.47
C ARG A 54 -12.13 -16.76 -5.85
N PRO A 55 -13.10 -16.27 -5.06
CA PRO A 55 -14.52 -16.39 -5.38
C PRO A 55 -14.92 -15.46 -6.53
N VAL A 56 -14.15 -14.40 -6.78
CA VAL A 56 -14.29 -13.44 -7.87
C VAL A 56 -12.91 -13.09 -8.44
N PRO A 57 -12.83 -12.54 -9.66
CA PRO A 57 -11.55 -12.08 -10.21
C PRO A 57 -10.93 -10.99 -9.33
N LEU A 58 -9.66 -11.18 -8.96
CA LEU A 58 -8.82 -10.19 -8.27
C LEU A 58 -7.82 -9.62 -9.26
N ARG A 59 -7.91 -8.31 -9.52
CA ARG A 59 -7.07 -7.58 -10.47
C ARG A 59 -6.03 -6.72 -9.76
N LEU A 60 -5.09 -6.18 -10.50
CA LEU A 60 -3.99 -5.35 -10.02
C LEU A 60 -3.07 -6.09 -9.04
N VAL A 61 -2.94 -7.38 -9.25
CA VAL A 61 -1.98 -8.28 -8.58
C VAL A 61 -1.05 -8.91 -9.62
N ASP A 62 0.15 -9.31 -9.22
CA ASP A 62 1.11 -10.01 -10.09
C ASP A 62 1.48 -9.21 -11.37
N LEU A 63 1.56 -7.90 -11.27
CA LEU A 63 1.81 -7.02 -12.43
C LEU A 63 3.29 -7.06 -12.86
N VAL A 64 4.21 -7.09 -11.89
CA VAL A 64 5.66 -6.97 -12.12
C VAL A 64 6.42 -8.04 -11.37
N ASP A 65 7.65 -8.31 -11.82
CA ASP A 65 8.57 -9.19 -11.10
C ASP A 65 9.19 -8.44 -9.90
N VAL A 66 9.64 -9.21 -8.90
CA VAL A 66 10.17 -8.64 -7.64
C VAL A 66 11.36 -7.71 -7.81
N PHE A 67 12.08 -7.80 -8.93
CA PHE A 67 13.22 -6.95 -9.27
C PHE A 67 12.80 -5.60 -9.86
N GLN A 68 11.59 -5.50 -10.40
CA GLN A 68 11.13 -4.34 -11.12
C GLN A 68 10.62 -3.28 -10.14
N PRO A 69 11.02 -2.02 -10.30
CA PRO A 69 10.40 -0.95 -9.55
C PRO A 69 8.94 -0.79 -10.00
N TYR A 70 8.07 -0.49 -9.05
CA TYR A 70 6.67 -0.18 -9.33
C TYR A 70 6.21 1.02 -8.50
N SER A 71 5.76 2.05 -9.17
CA SER A 71 5.44 3.34 -8.57
C SER A 71 3.94 3.59 -8.43
N ALA A 72 3.56 4.55 -7.58
CA ALA A 72 2.18 5.01 -7.49
C ALA A 72 1.66 5.64 -8.81
N ALA A 73 2.56 6.20 -9.63
CA ALA A 73 2.21 6.71 -10.95
C ALA A 73 1.84 5.57 -11.93
N GLN A 74 2.60 4.49 -11.92
CA GLN A 74 2.28 3.28 -12.71
C GLN A 74 0.97 2.66 -12.22
N PHE A 75 0.80 2.53 -10.91
CA PHE A 75 -0.44 2.05 -10.33
C PHE A 75 -1.65 2.90 -10.75
N GLN A 76 -1.51 4.23 -10.81
CA GLN A 76 -2.57 5.12 -11.26
C GLN A 76 -3.03 4.78 -12.69
N VAL A 77 -2.10 4.55 -13.61
CA VAL A 77 -2.39 4.21 -15.01
C VAL A 77 -3.09 2.86 -15.09
N ASP A 78 -2.52 1.83 -14.45
CA ASP A 78 -3.06 0.47 -14.49
C ASP A 78 -4.44 0.40 -13.82
N ALA A 79 -4.60 1.07 -12.67
CA ALA A 79 -5.87 1.09 -11.94
C ALA A 79 -6.97 1.80 -12.71
N ARG A 80 -6.67 2.93 -13.37
CA ARG A 80 -7.64 3.65 -14.19
C ARG A 80 -8.03 2.86 -15.44
N GLY A 81 -7.09 2.15 -16.05
CA GLY A 81 -7.38 1.22 -17.15
C GLY A 81 -8.37 0.11 -16.74
N GLU A 82 -8.19 -0.48 -15.55
CA GLU A 82 -9.13 -1.48 -15.03
C GLU A 82 -10.50 -0.88 -14.67
N VAL A 83 -10.54 0.36 -14.15
CA VAL A 83 -11.80 1.08 -13.92
C VAL A 83 -12.56 1.28 -15.24
N GLU A 84 -11.88 1.79 -16.27
CA GLU A 84 -12.49 2.02 -17.59
C GLU A 84 -12.99 0.71 -18.22
N ARG A 85 -12.23 -0.38 -18.09
CA ARG A 85 -12.64 -1.71 -18.56
C ARG A 85 -13.92 -2.16 -17.88
N LEU A 86 -13.97 -2.15 -16.54
CA LEU A 86 -15.16 -2.57 -15.78
C LEU A 86 -16.38 -1.71 -16.07
N GLN A 87 -16.21 -0.40 -16.15
CA GLN A 87 -17.29 0.51 -16.48
C GLN A 87 -17.83 0.28 -17.90
N SER A 88 -16.95 -0.05 -18.88
CA SER A 88 -17.36 -0.40 -20.24
C SER A 88 -18.16 -1.70 -20.31
N GLU A 89 -17.95 -2.61 -19.34
CA GLU A 89 -18.71 -3.84 -19.16
C GLU A 89 -20.00 -3.64 -18.32
N GLY A 90 -20.28 -2.41 -17.90
CA GLY A 90 -21.43 -2.10 -17.05
C GLY A 90 -21.29 -2.58 -15.59
N LYS A 91 -20.06 -2.89 -15.18
CA LYS A 91 -19.74 -3.33 -13.80
C LYS A 91 -19.28 -2.15 -12.94
N THR A 92 -19.55 -2.21 -11.64
CA THR A 92 -19.08 -1.25 -10.66
C THR A 92 -17.69 -1.65 -10.16
N PRO A 93 -16.63 -0.84 -10.36
CA PRO A 93 -15.31 -1.16 -9.82
C PRO A 93 -15.30 -1.15 -8.28
N ILE A 94 -14.68 -2.19 -7.68
CA ILE A 94 -14.57 -2.33 -6.23
C ILE A 94 -13.08 -2.41 -5.87
N PHE A 95 -12.52 -1.32 -5.33
CA PHE A 95 -11.18 -1.33 -4.80
C PHE A 95 -11.13 -1.95 -3.41
N CYS A 96 -10.12 -2.79 -3.17
CA CYS A 96 -9.86 -3.37 -1.86
C CYS A 96 -8.37 -3.27 -1.51
N GLY A 97 -8.02 -2.56 -0.45
CA GLY A 97 -6.62 -2.53 -0.04
C GLY A 97 -6.31 -1.57 1.10
N GLY A 98 -5.07 -1.67 1.57
CA GLY A 98 -4.57 -0.89 2.70
C GLY A 98 -3.51 0.14 2.34
N THR A 99 -3.14 0.28 1.06
CA THR A 99 -2.17 1.27 0.59
C THR A 99 -2.91 2.55 0.19
N GLY A 100 -3.09 3.44 1.17
CA GLY A 100 -3.87 4.66 0.97
C GLY A 100 -3.37 5.56 -0.17
N LEU A 101 -2.04 5.57 -0.43
CA LEU A 101 -1.50 6.30 -1.59
C LEU A 101 -2.00 5.71 -2.91
N TYR A 102 -2.12 4.38 -3.03
CA TYR A 102 -2.63 3.72 -4.23
C TYR A 102 -4.11 4.04 -4.46
N LEU A 103 -4.93 3.96 -3.41
CA LEU A 103 -6.34 4.34 -3.52
C LEU A 103 -6.48 5.78 -4.00
N ARG A 104 -5.72 6.70 -3.41
CA ARG A 104 -5.74 8.09 -3.85
C ARG A 104 -5.19 8.29 -5.25
N ALA A 105 -4.13 7.60 -5.62
CA ALA A 105 -3.59 7.66 -6.98
C ALA A 105 -4.64 7.24 -8.03
N ALA A 106 -5.40 6.19 -7.75
CA ALA A 106 -6.46 5.73 -8.64
C ALA A 106 -7.65 6.69 -8.70
N LEU A 107 -8.13 7.16 -7.55
CA LEU A 107 -9.45 7.78 -7.37
C LEU A 107 -9.43 9.31 -7.34
N ASP A 108 -8.32 9.94 -6.90
CA ASP A 108 -8.17 11.38 -6.86
C ASP A 108 -7.36 11.89 -8.07
N ASP A 109 -7.53 13.19 -8.38
CA ASP A 109 -6.75 13.86 -9.42
C ASP A 109 -5.35 14.21 -8.92
N MET A 110 -4.52 13.16 -8.79
CA MET A 110 -3.14 13.28 -8.35
C MET A 110 -2.19 13.33 -9.55
N HIS A 111 -1.27 14.28 -9.51
CA HIS A 111 -0.20 14.41 -10.50
C HIS A 111 1.13 13.96 -9.89
N PHE A 112 1.75 12.97 -10.50
CA PHE A 112 3.06 12.48 -10.08
C PHE A 112 4.15 13.09 -10.96
N PRO A 113 5.22 13.68 -10.37
CA PRO A 113 6.36 14.12 -11.15
C PRO A 113 7.02 12.93 -11.83
N LYS A 114 7.58 13.16 -12.99
CA LYS A 114 8.42 12.18 -13.68
C LYS A 114 9.59 11.83 -12.77
N GLY A 115 10.07 10.63 -12.83
CA GLY A 115 11.21 10.16 -12.06
C GLY A 115 11.13 8.64 -11.95
N GLU A 116 12.15 7.97 -12.45
CA GLU A 116 12.28 6.53 -12.34
C GLU A 116 12.82 6.16 -10.95
N VAL A 117 12.42 5.00 -10.45
CA VAL A 117 12.89 4.52 -9.13
C VAL A 117 14.38 4.15 -9.19
N ASP A 118 14.88 3.87 -10.39
CA ASP A 118 16.25 3.39 -10.69
C ASP A 118 17.06 4.44 -11.46
N ASP A 119 17.02 5.69 -10.99
CA ASP A 119 17.70 6.82 -11.63
C ASP A 119 19.10 6.98 -11.02
N GLU A 120 20.14 7.18 -11.85
CA GLU A 120 21.52 7.52 -11.44
C GLU A 120 21.57 8.71 -10.46
N ARG A 121 20.62 9.64 -10.56
CA ARG A 121 20.46 10.76 -9.62
C ARG A 121 20.15 10.29 -8.21
N ARG A 122 19.27 9.28 -8.08
CA ARG A 122 18.92 8.68 -6.77
C ARG A 122 20.11 7.98 -6.13
N GLU A 123 20.87 7.22 -6.90
CA GLU A 123 22.09 6.58 -6.42
C GLU A 123 23.11 7.61 -5.92
N ARG A 124 23.32 8.67 -6.69
CA ARG A 124 24.19 9.78 -6.29
C ARG A 124 23.75 10.42 -4.96
N TYR A 125 22.45 10.68 -4.78
CA TYR A 125 21.96 11.27 -3.52
C TYR A 125 21.97 10.28 -2.37
N ASN A 126 21.73 8.99 -2.61
CA ASN A 126 21.87 7.95 -1.59
C ASN A 126 23.33 7.88 -1.09
N LYS A 127 24.30 7.86 -1.99
CA LYS A 127 25.72 7.88 -1.64
C LYS A 127 26.08 9.15 -0.85
N LEU A 128 25.62 10.32 -1.29
CA LEU A 128 25.83 11.56 -0.53
C LEU A 128 25.18 11.51 0.86
N ALA A 129 24.04 10.85 1.00
CA ALA A 129 23.38 10.69 2.30
C ALA A 129 24.17 9.74 3.23
N GLU A 130 24.83 8.71 2.68
CA GLU A 130 25.74 7.85 3.44
C GLU A 130 26.97 8.63 3.92
N ASP A 131 27.59 9.43 3.04
CA ASP A 131 28.78 10.20 3.34
C ASP A 131 28.53 11.35 4.33
N LEU A 132 27.44 12.10 4.16
CA LEU A 132 27.13 13.32 4.92
C LEU A 132 26.25 13.07 6.15
N GLY A 133 25.63 11.92 6.24
CA GLY A 133 24.62 11.59 7.23
C GLY A 133 23.30 12.36 7.05
N PRO A 134 22.26 12.03 7.87
CA PRO A 134 20.93 12.61 7.75
C PRO A 134 20.87 14.14 7.82
N LEU A 135 21.68 14.74 8.69
CA LEU A 135 21.71 16.19 8.84
C LEU A 135 22.40 16.89 7.67
N GLY A 136 23.48 16.28 7.13
CA GLY A 136 24.21 16.85 6.01
C GLY A 136 23.41 16.86 4.71
N ILE A 137 22.74 15.74 4.39
CA ILE A 137 21.89 15.68 3.19
C ILE A 137 20.66 16.59 3.33
N HIS A 138 20.11 16.74 4.54
CA HIS A 138 19.00 17.66 4.81
C HIS A 138 19.42 19.12 4.66
N ALA A 139 20.61 19.53 5.12
CA ALA A 139 21.13 20.88 4.92
C ALA A 139 21.36 21.20 3.42
N MET A 140 21.64 20.18 2.59
CA MET A 140 21.67 20.36 1.14
C MET A 140 20.27 20.68 0.58
N LEU A 141 19.24 19.98 1.06
CA LEU A 141 17.85 20.27 0.68
C LEU A 141 17.42 21.67 1.13
N GLU A 142 17.77 22.06 2.36
CA GLU A 142 17.44 23.38 2.90
C GLU A 142 17.97 24.53 2.04
N LYS A 143 19.18 24.38 1.48
CA LYS A 143 19.76 25.37 0.54
C LYS A 143 19.05 25.44 -0.81
N ARG A 144 18.45 24.36 -1.28
CA ARG A 144 17.85 24.25 -2.61
C ARG A 144 16.34 24.46 -2.61
N ASP A 145 15.66 23.92 -1.61
CA ASP A 145 14.22 24.04 -1.39
C ASP A 145 13.93 24.11 0.12
N PRO A 146 14.04 25.32 0.71
CA PRO A 146 13.79 25.54 2.13
C PRO A 146 12.41 25.07 2.58
N ARG A 147 11.38 25.28 1.74
CA ARG A 147 10.01 24.89 2.04
C ARG A 147 9.85 23.36 2.19
N SER A 148 10.53 22.61 1.36
CA SER A 148 10.56 21.14 1.47
C SER A 148 11.33 20.69 2.69
N ALA A 149 12.43 21.36 3.05
CA ALA A 149 13.21 21.06 4.25
C ALA A 149 12.40 21.29 5.54
N GLU A 150 11.56 22.32 5.59
CA GLU A 150 10.69 22.59 6.76
C GLU A 150 9.71 21.46 7.04
N ILE A 151 9.20 20.78 6.01
CA ILE A 151 8.17 19.72 6.15
C ILE A 151 8.75 18.30 6.20
N ILE A 152 10.03 18.13 5.85
CA ILE A 152 10.69 16.83 5.85
C ILE A 152 11.66 16.75 7.02
N HIS A 153 11.40 15.85 7.97
CA HIS A 153 12.30 15.61 9.08
C HIS A 153 13.66 15.06 8.58
N PRO A 154 14.82 15.54 9.07
CA PRO A 154 16.15 15.11 8.61
C PRO A 154 16.37 13.59 8.63
N ASN A 155 15.85 12.89 9.63
CA ASN A 155 15.94 11.43 9.71
C ASN A 155 15.11 10.68 8.63
N ASN A 156 14.28 11.40 7.86
CA ASN A 156 13.56 10.80 6.75
C ASN A 156 14.37 10.93 5.44
N VAL A 157 15.57 10.30 5.46
CA VAL A 157 16.54 10.39 4.37
C VAL A 157 15.93 10.05 3.02
N LYS A 158 15.09 9.01 2.94
CA LYS A 158 14.39 8.64 1.69
C LYS A 158 13.57 9.81 1.10
N ARG A 159 12.87 10.57 1.94
CA ARG A 159 12.12 11.75 1.48
C ARG A 159 13.02 12.93 1.14
N VAL A 160 14.10 13.13 1.88
CA VAL A 160 15.10 14.16 1.57
C VAL A 160 15.73 13.90 0.20
N VAL A 161 16.17 12.66 -0.07
CA VAL A 161 16.69 12.25 -1.38
C VAL A 161 15.67 12.50 -2.48
N ARG A 162 14.41 12.06 -2.28
CA ARG A 162 13.36 12.30 -3.28
C ARG A 162 13.11 13.79 -3.53
N ALA A 163 13.12 14.63 -2.51
CA ALA A 163 12.94 16.07 -2.66
C ALA A 163 14.11 16.69 -3.46
N LEU A 164 15.34 16.21 -3.25
CA LEU A 164 16.51 16.66 -4.03
C LEU A 164 16.43 16.24 -5.50
N GLU A 165 15.96 15.01 -5.79
CA GLU A 165 15.69 14.59 -7.18
C GLU A 165 14.67 15.50 -7.86
N MET A 166 13.58 15.82 -7.16
CA MET A 166 12.54 16.71 -7.66
C MET A 166 13.06 18.13 -7.91
N CYS A 167 13.96 18.62 -7.05
CA CYS A 167 14.65 19.90 -7.28
C CYS A 167 15.47 19.89 -8.58
N ASP A 168 16.11 18.77 -8.94
CA ASP A 168 16.82 18.63 -10.21
C ASP A 168 15.88 18.70 -11.43
N GLU A 169 14.62 18.33 -11.24
CA GLU A 169 13.55 18.42 -12.23
C GLU A 169 12.83 19.79 -12.23
N GLY A 170 13.24 20.70 -11.36
CA GLY A 170 12.60 22.01 -11.19
C GLY A 170 11.25 21.95 -10.46
N VAL A 171 10.99 20.87 -9.70
CA VAL A 171 9.74 20.64 -8.96
C VAL A 171 9.99 20.71 -7.46
N SER A 172 9.16 21.44 -6.71
CA SER A 172 9.22 21.47 -5.25
C SER A 172 8.43 20.31 -4.65
N TYR A 173 9.06 19.56 -3.73
CA TYR A 173 8.36 18.56 -2.95
C TYR A 173 7.24 19.17 -2.07
N ALA A 174 7.45 20.37 -1.53
CA ALA A 174 6.46 21.07 -0.72
C ALA A 174 5.20 21.41 -1.56
N ASP A 175 5.36 21.83 -2.81
CA ASP A 175 4.23 22.12 -3.68
C ASP A 175 3.46 20.83 -4.05
N GLN A 176 4.18 19.75 -4.32
CA GLN A 176 3.55 18.45 -4.54
C GLN A 176 2.80 17.96 -3.30
N ALA A 177 3.42 18.07 -2.12
CA ALA A 177 2.80 17.66 -0.86
C ALA A 177 1.54 18.49 -0.55
N ALA A 178 1.54 19.78 -0.86
CA ALA A 178 0.36 20.64 -0.76
C ALA A 178 -0.75 20.19 -1.73
N GLY A 179 -0.42 19.86 -2.98
CA GLY A 179 -1.35 19.28 -3.94
C GLY A 179 -1.92 17.93 -3.47
N PHE A 180 -1.08 17.09 -2.88
CA PHE A 180 -1.53 15.80 -2.32
C PHE A 180 -2.41 15.95 -1.06
N SER A 181 -2.41 17.08 -0.38
CA SER A 181 -3.33 17.34 0.72
C SER A 181 -4.74 17.72 0.25
N GLN A 182 -4.90 18.10 -1.01
CA GLN A 182 -6.20 18.36 -1.62
C GLN A 182 -6.85 17.03 -2.03
N HIS A 183 -8.12 16.86 -1.68
CA HIS A 183 -8.90 15.66 -1.96
C HIS A 183 -9.84 15.92 -3.16
N ASN A 184 -9.27 16.15 -4.34
CA ASN A 184 -10.03 16.37 -5.57
C ASN A 184 -10.33 15.01 -6.23
N PRO A 185 -11.59 14.58 -6.34
CA PRO A 185 -11.90 13.30 -6.96
C PRO A 185 -11.69 13.37 -8.48
N PHE A 186 -11.02 12.36 -9.04
CA PHE A 186 -10.98 12.11 -10.47
C PHE A 186 -12.19 11.28 -10.92
N TYR A 187 -12.58 10.31 -10.08
CA TYR A 187 -13.81 9.55 -10.23
C TYR A 187 -14.76 9.82 -9.07
N GLU A 188 -16.06 9.80 -9.35
CA GLU A 188 -17.07 9.71 -8.29
C GLU A 188 -16.92 8.38 -7.56
N HIS A 189 -16.69 8.42 -6.26
CA HIS A 189 -16.42 7.23 -5.46
C HIS A 189 -16.90 7.38 -4.02
N VAL A 190 -17.15 6.25 -3.38
CA VAL A 190 -17.42 6.17 -1.94
C VAL A 190 -16.37 5.29 -1.28
N THR A 191 -15.73 5.81 -0.24
CA THR A 191 -14.70 5.08 0.49
C THR A 191 -15.20 4.65 1.86
N PHE A 192 -15.11 3.34 2.13
CA PHE A 192 -15.43 2.72 3.42
C PHE A 192 -14.16 2.22 4.08
N ALA A 193 -13.91 2.67 5.32
CA ALA A 193 -12.82 2.16 6.14
C ALA A 193 -13.35 1.23 7.22
N LEU A 194 -12.88 -0.01 7.22
CA LEU A 194 -13.24 -0.98 8.24
C LEU A 194 -12.43 -0.75 9.50
N THR A 195 -13.08 -0.91 10.65
CA THR A 195 -12.46 -0.86 11.97
C THR A 195 -12.98 -1.98 12.87
N MET A 196 -12.28 -2.23 13.96
CA MET A 196 -12.68 -3.10 15.06
C MET A 196 -11.91 -2.73 16.31
N ASP A 197 -12.23 -3.36 17.45
CA ASP A 197 -11.48 -3.22 18.70
C ASP A 197 -9.98 -3.46 18.49
N ARG A 198 -9.18 -2.61 19.09
CA ARG A 198 -7.73 -2.62 18.88
C ARG A 198 -7.06 -3.90 19.38
N ALA A 199 -7.50 -4.45 20.52
CA ALA A 199 -6.92 -5.66 21.07
C ALA A 199 -7.22 -6.83 20.14
N ARG A 200 -8.48 -6.95 19.72
CA ARG A 200 -8.94 -7.96 18.76
C ARG A 200 -8.20 -7.86 17.42
N LEU A 201 -7.99 -6.66 16.90
CA LEU A 201 -7.22 -6.44 15.67
C LEU A 201 -5.78 -6.95 15.83
N TYR A 202 -5.14 -6.67 16.96
CA TYR A 202 -3.76 -7.08 17.21
C TYR A 202 -3.63 -8.60 17.34
N GLU A 203 -4.56 -9.27 18.00
CA GLU A 203 -4.64 -10.74 18.06
C GLU A 203 -4.78 -11.35 16.65
N ARG A 204 -5.63 -10.77 15.81
CA ARG A 204 -5.80 -11.20 14.41
C ARG A 204 -4.53 -11.00 13.59
N ILE A 205 -3.84 -9.89 13.78
CA ILE A 205 -2.56 -9.62 13.11
C ILE A 205 -1.51 -10.66 13.53
N ASP A 206 -1.37 -10.91 14.82
CA ASP A 206 -0.38 -11.84 15.34
C ASP A 206 -0.68 -13.27 14.86
N ARG A 207 -1.93 -13.73 14.96
CA ARG A 207 -2.37 -15.02 14.42
C ARG A 207 -2.10 -15.14 12.91
N ARG A 208 -2.35 -14.10 12.13
CA ARG A 208 -2.08 -14.10 10.69
C ARG A 208 -0.59 -14.32 10.38
N VAL A 209 0.30 -13.72 11.15
CA VAL A 209 1.74 -13.96 11.01
C VAL A 209 2.09 -15.42 11.32
N ASP A 210 1.51 -15.99 12.36
CA ASP A 210 1.72 -17.41 12.69
C ASP A 210 1.20 -18.35 11.58
N VAL A 211 0.05 -18.02 10.98
CA VAL A 211 -0.48 -18.75 9.82
C VAL A 211 0.46 -18.65 8.62
N MET A 212 0.90 -17.46 8.28
CA MET A 212 1.86 -17.24 7.17
C MET A 212 3.16 -18.05 7.36
N MET A 213 3.68 -18.10 8.59
CA MET A 213 4.84 -18.92 8.89
C MET A 213 4.55 -20.43 8.71
N GLY A 214 3.36 -20.87 9.10
CA GLY A 214 2.91 -22.27 8.90
C GLY A 214 2.64 -22.62 7.44
N GLU A 215 2.24 -21.66 6.63
CA GLU A 215 2.02 -21.80 5.18
C GLU A 215 3.31 -21.75 4.35
N GLY A 216 4.46 -21.45 4.96
CA GLY A 216 5.77 -21.50 4.29
C GLY A 216 6.31 -20.13 3.90
N LEU A 217 6.00 -19.05 4.63
CA LEU A 217 6.57 -17.72 4.35
C LEU A 217 8.10 -17.72 4.32
N LEU A 218 8.75 -18.51 5.18
CA LEU A 218 10.22 -18.61 5.16
C LEU A 218 10.73 -19.22 3.86
N GLU A 219 10.06 -20.24 3.36
CA GLU A 219 10.38 -20.91 2.09
C GLU A 219 10.12 -19.99 0.89
N GLU A 220 9.05 -19.19 0.93
CA GLU A 220 8.79 -18.15 -0.08
C GLU A 220 9.94 -17.14 -0.13
N VAL A 221 10.39 -16.65 1.02
CA VAL A 221 11.54 -15.71 1.09
C VAL A 221 12.81 -16.33 0.55
N LYS A 222 13.14 -17.60 0.94
CA LYS A 222 14.31 -18.31 0.41
C LYS A 222 14.25 -18.44 -1.11
N GLY A 223 13.11 -18.87 -1.65
CA GLY A 223 12.94 -19.01 -3.10
C GLY A 223 13.14 -17.70 -3.86
N LEU A 224 12.67 -16.58 -3.32
CA LEU A 224 12.90 -15.27 -3.91
C LEU A 224 14.40 -14.86 -3.85
N LEU A 225 15.08 -15.15 -2.75
CA LEU A 225 16.51 -14.88 -2.63
C LEU A 225 17.35 -15.75 -3.59
N ASP A 226 16.98 -17.03 -3.77
CA ASP A 226 17.64 -17.94 -4.71
C ASP A 226 17.46 -17.46 -6.15
N CYS A 227 16.36 -16.78 -6.47
CA CYS A 227 16.17 -16.10 -7.75
C CYS A 227 16.94 -14.78 -7.86
N GLY A 228 17.69 -14.36 -6.84
CA GLY A 228 18.50 -13.13 -6.85
C GLY A 228 17.78 -11.86 -6.39
N ALA A 229 16.62 -11.97 -5.73
CA ALA A 229 15.83 -10.81 -5.32
C ALA A 229 16.43 -10.01 -4.14
N ARG A 230 17.60 -10.39 -3.61
CA ARG A 230 18.21 -9.74 -2.43
C ARG A 230 18.33 -8.23 -2.55
N ASP A 231 18.75 -7.74 -3.71
CA ASP A 231 19.00 -6.33 -3.98
C ASP A 231 17.76 -5.56 -4.50
N ALA A 232 16.59 -6.21 -4.50
CA ALA A 232 15.37 -5.57 -4.94
C ALA A 232 14.96 -4.43 -3.98
N LEU A 233 14.97 -3.21 -4.50
CA LEU A 233 14.87 -1.97 -3.72
C LEU A 233 13.58 -1.81 -2.93
N THR A 234 12.47 -2.38 -3.42
CA THR A 234 11.13 -2.17 -2.88
C THR A 234 10.54 -3.45 -2.29
N SER A 235 10.48 -4.53 -3.06
CA SER A 235 9.83 -5.78 -2.69
C SER A 235 10.42 -6.40 -1.43
N MET A 236 11.75 -6.50 -1.34
CA MET A 236 12.45 -7.09 -0.20
C MET A 236 12.43 -6.21 1.06
N GLN A 237 11.92 -4.98 0.97
CA GLN A 237 11.69 -4.11 2.13
C GLN A 237 10.31 -4.32 2.77
N ALA A 238 9.48 -5.19 2.21
CA ALA A 238 8.18 -5.52 2.76
C ALA A 238 8.30 -6.16 4.15
N ILE A 239 7.26 -5.93 4.98
CA ILE A 239 7.16 -6.56 6.30
C ILE A 239 6.99 -8.07 6.10
N GLY A 240 7.75 -8.84 6.84
CA GLY A 240 7.87 -10.29 6.69
C GLY A 240 9.14 -10.68 5.96
N TYR A 241 9.43 -10.06 4.82
CA TYR A 241 10.58 -10.41 3.98
C TYR A 241 11.89 -9.93 4.58
N LYS A 242 12.02 -8.65 4.88
CA LYS A 242 13.28 -8.10 5.42
C LYS A 242 13.66 -8.68 6.79
N GLU A 243 12.67 -9.03 7.63
CA GLU A 243 12.93 -9.64 8.93
C GLU A 243 13.45 -11.08 8.77
N LEU A 244 12.86 -11.84 7.84
CA LEU A 244 13.31 -13.19 7.55
C LEU A 244 14.65 -13.21 6.81
N ILE A 245 14.97 -12.19 6.01
CA ILE A 245 16.31 -12.02 5.42
C ILE A 245 17.35 -11.83 6.54
N SER A 246 17.11 -10.97 7.54
CA SER A 246 18.02 -10.82 8.69
C SER A 246 18.22 -12.14 9.45
N TYR A 247 17.19 -12.96 9.59
CA TYR A 247 17.33 -14.32 10.15
C TYR A 247 18.21 -15.22 9.26
N LEU A 248 18.00 -15.23 7.96
CA LEU A 248 18.76 -16.04 7.01
C LEU A 248 20.23 -15.60 6.93
N ASP A 249 20.52 -14.33 7.19
CA ASP A 249 21.87 -13.77 7.30
C ASP A 249 22.54 -14.06 8.66
N GLY A 250 21.82 -14.71 9.60
CA GLY A 250 22.35 -15.07 10.91
C GLY A 250 22.39 -13.90 11.92
N GLU A 251 21.70 -12.80 11.63
CA GLU A 251 21.67 -11.59 12.48
C GLU A 251 20.79 -11.75 13.71
N CYS A 252 19.79 -12.64 13.66
CA CYS A 252 18.84 -12.88 14.76
C CYS A 252 18.31 -14.31 14.74
N ALA A 253 17.63 -14.72 15.83
CA ALA A 253 16.90 -15.98 15.85
C ALA A 253 15.57 -15.88 15.08
N LEU A 254 15.04 -17.01 14.58
CA LEU A 254 13.76 -17.03 13.86
C LEU A 254 12.61 -16.49 14.72
N SER A 255 12.59 -16.82 16.02
CA SER A 255 11.60 -16.30 16.96
C SER A 255 11.59 -14.77 17.01
N ASP A 256 12.80 -14.15 17.03
CA ASP A 256 12.94 -12.70 17.11
C ASP A 256 12.47 -12.03 15.81
N ALA A 257 12.78 -12.66 14.66
CA ALA A 257 12.28 -12.20 13.35
C ALA A 257 10.75 -12.23 13.30
N VAL A 258 10.12 -13.32 13.74
CA VAL A 258 8.64 -13.47 13.78
C VAL A 258 8.01 -12.44 14.71
N ASP A 259 8.55 -12.23 15.90
CA ASP A 259 8.06 -11.23 16.85
C ASP A 259 8.17 -9.81 16.28
N LEU A 260 9.26 -9.53 15.56
CA LEU A 260 9.46 -8.26 14.88
C LEU A 260 8.47 -8.05 13.72
N ILE A 261 8.14 -9.10 12.96
CA ILE A 261 7.10 -9.07 11.93
C ILE A 261 5.74 -8.70 12.58
N LYS A 262 5.34 -9.39 13.65
CA LYS A 262 4.12 -9.08 14.40
C LYS A 262 4.09 -7.62 14.85
N GLN A 263 5.17 -7.15 15.47
CA GLN A 263 5.29 -5.76 15.95
C GLN A 263 5.17 -4.74 14.81
N ARG A 264 5.88 -4.98 13.70
CA ARG A 264 5.87 -4.09 12.53
C ARG A 264 4.52 -4.08 11.83
N SER A 265 3.83 -5.23 11.77
CA SER A 265 2.48 -5.35 11.22
C SER A 265 1.46 -4.57 12.05
N ARG A 266 1.52 -4.62 13.39
CA ARG A 266 0.68 -3.78 14.27
C ARG A 266 0.96 -2.29 14.08
N ARG A 267 2.23 -1.89 13.92
CA ARG A 267 2.60 -0.50 13.60
C ARG A 267 2.09 -0.07 12.22
N TYR A 268 2.11 -0.99 11.26
CA TYR A 268 1.57 -0.73 9.91
C TYR A 268 0.07 -0.54 9.96
N ALA A 269 -0.67 -1.39 10.65
CA ALA A 269 -2.11 -1.22 10.87
C ALA A 269 -2.46 0.14 11.48
N LYS A 270 -1.69 0.60 12.49
CA LYS A 270 -1.86 1.95 13.06
C LYS A 270 -1.66 3.06 12.00
N ARG A 271 -0.66 2.91 11.12
CA ARG A 271 -0.43 3.89 10.04
C ARG A 271 -1.60 3.89 9.04
N GLN A 272 -2.14 2.72 8.67
CA GLN A 272 -3.29 2.60 7.79
C GLN A 272 -4.52 3.31 8.37
N ILE A 273 -4.84 3.08 9.64
CA ILE A 273 -5.94 3.79 10.34
C ILE A 273 -5.69 5.31 10.33
N SER A 274 -4.46 5.74 10.62
CA SER A 274 -4.11 7.16 10.62
C SER A 274 -4.21 7.80 9.24
N TRP A 275 -3.99 7.02 8.18
CA TRP A 275 -4.18 7.46 6.81
C TRP A 275 -5.67 7.68 6.51
N CYS A 276 -6.51 6.69 6.78
CA CYS A 276 -7.96 6.79 6.56
C CYS A 276 -8.60 7.96 7.32
N LYS A 277 -8.11 8.27 8.53
CA LYS A 277 -8.60 9.40 9.35
C LYS A 277 -8.30 10.79 8.77
N ARG A 278 -7.38 10.92 7.81
CA ARG A 278 -7.05 12.21 7.19
C ARG A 278 -8.02 12.60 6.08
N ASP A 279 -8.76 11.65 5.56
CA ASP A 279 -9.75 11.89 4.52
C ASP A 279 -11.16 11.88 5.12
N GLU A 280 -11.74 13.06 5.24
CA GLU A 280 -13.08 13.26 5.82
C GLU A 280 -14.20 12.63 4.98
N ARG A 281 -13.93 12.28 3.72
CA ARG A 281 -14.87 11.55 2.85
C ARG A 281 -15.03 10.09 3.25
N THR A 282 -14.10 9.57 4.10
CA THR A 282 -14.07 8.17 4.53
C THR A 282 -15.24 7.87 5.47
N ARG A 283 -16.07 6.90 5.12
CA ARG A 283 -17.15 6.36 5.95
C ARG A 283 -16.64 5.16 6.73
N TRP A 284 -16.88 5.14 8.03
CA TRP A 284 -16.34 4.10 8.91
C TRP A 284 -17.37 3.01 9.16
N ILE A 285 -16.95 1.75 9.07
CA ILE A 285 -17.72 0.55 9.39
C ILE A 285 -17.03 -0.18 10.53
N ASP A 286 -17.70 -0.29 11.68
CA ASP A 286 -17.20 -1.02 12.85
C ASP A 286 -17.73 -2.46 12.82
N LEU A 287 -16.81 -3.41 12.57
CA LEU A 287 -17.12 -4.84 12.47
C LEU A 287 -17.28 -5.53 13.84
N ASP A 288 -17.11 -4.82 14.95
CA ASP A 288 -17.48 -5.35 16.28
C ASP A 288 -18.95 -5.11 16.60
N GLY A 289 -19.51 -4.01 16.07
CA GLY A 289 -20.91 -3.66 16.26
C GLY A 289 -21.84 -4.08 15.12
N MET A 290 -21.30 -4.57 14.01
CA MET A 290 -22.05 -4.83 12.78
C MET A 290 -21.66 -6.17 12.15
N GLY A 291 -22.65 -6.98 11.78
CA GLY A 291 -22.44 -8.21 10.99
C GLY A 291 -21.96 -7.90 9.57
N VAL A 292 -21.41 -8.91 8.90
CA VAL A 292 -20.89 -8.72 7.52
C VAL A 292 -22.05 -8.41 6.56
N GLU A 293 -23.21 -9.05 6.70
CA GLU A 293 -24.38 -8.77 5.87
C GLU A 293 -24.91 -7.35 6.07
N ASP A 294 -24.99 -6.88 7.33
CA ASP A 294 -25.40 -5.51 7.64
C ASP A 294 -24.42 -4.48 7.05
N ALA A 295 -23.13 -4.81 7.03
CA ALA A 295 -22.10 -3.97 6.42
C ALA A 295 -22.27 -3.90 4.89
N LEU A 296 -22.61 -5.00 4.23
CA LEU A 296 -22.90 -5.03 2.81
C LEU A 296 -24.14 -4.18 2.48
N ASP A 297 -25.23 -4.36 3.24
CA ASP A 297 -26.47 -3.61 3.06
C ASP A 297 -26.25 -2.09 3.28
N LEU A 298 -25.42 -1.73 4.26
CA LEU A 298 -25.03 -0.34 4.47
C LEU A 298 -24.26 0.22 3.26
N ILE A 299 -23.30 -0.53 2.73
CA ILE A 299 -22.52 -0.11 1.55
C ILE A 299 -23.47 0.12 0.36
N GLU A 300 -24.35 -0.84 0.07
CA GLU A 300 -25.32 -0.73 -1.03
C GLU A 300 -26.23 0.49 -0.87
N HIS A 301 -26.78 0.69 0.33
CA HIS A 301 -27.65 1.83 0.61
C HIS A 301 -26.94 3.17 0.41
N GLU A 302 -25.70 3.27 0.85
CA GLU A 302 -24.91 4.50 0.75
C GLU A 302 -24.46 4.81 -0.70
N VAL A 303 -24.20 3.77 -1.49
CA VAL A 303 -23.85 3.91 -2.92
C VAL A 303 -25.05 4.28 -3.77
N LEU A 304 -26.24 3.79 -3.42
CA LEU A 304 -27.49 4.11 -4.16
C LEU A 304 -28.06 5.51 -3.84
N LYS A 305 -27.61 6.14 -2.76
CA LYS A 305 -28.03 7.50 -2.39
C LYS A 305 -27.23 8.62 -3.07
N GLY A 306 -26.04 8.36 -3.54
CA GLY A 306 -25.16 9.31 -4.24
C GLY A 306 -25.35 9.20 -5.72
#